data_b4924eb1b2bf4b6587f407139398ea02
#
_entry.id   b4924eb1b2bf4b6587f407139398ea02
#
_cell.length_a   1.000
_cell.length_b   1.000
_cell.length_c   1.000
_cell.angle_alpha   90.00
_cell.angle_beta   90.00
_cell.angle_gamma   90.00
#
_symmetry.space_group_name_H-M   'P 1'
#
loop_
_entity.id
_entity.type
_entity.pdbx_description
1 polymer ?
#
loop_
_entity_poly.entity_id
_entity_poly.type
_entity_poly.pdbx_seq_one_letter_code
_entity_poly.pdbx_strand_id
1 'polypeptide(L)'
;MAVGLGPLPTLHPVPGFELGIASAGIKRPGRKDVVVMRCAEGSSVAGVFTLNAFCAAPVILSKQRVHGTVRYLLTNTGNANAGTGAPGLAAAERTCAKLAELTGVPAESVLPFSTGVIGEPLPVEKIEGALQAALDNLSENNWAEAATGIMTTDTLPKGASRQFQHDGVTVTVTGISKGAGMIRPNMATMLGYIATDAKVAPAVLKDLMLDGANKSFNRITIDGDTSTNDCCMLIATGKANLPEVTEASGALFEALQKAVFDVCMEVAQAIVRDGEGATKFVTVQVNGGGNHQECLDVGYAVAHSPLIKTALFASDPNWGRILAAVGRAGVPELDVSLIDVYLDSVCIASKGGRSPSYTEEQGSAVMAQEEITIRIELGRGQCSETIWTTDLSHEYVKINAEYRT
;
A
#
# COMPACT_ATOMS: atom_id res chain seq x y z
N MET A 1 2.65 -18.74 3.86
CA MET A 1 1.88 -18.11 4.96
C MET A 1 2.47 -16.72 5.16
N ALA A 2 1.66 -15.72 5.43
CA ALA A 2 2.15 -14.36 5.67
C ALA A 2 3.02 -14.31 6.95
N VAL A 3 4.09 -13.53 6.93
CA VAL A 3 5.06 -13.44 8.02
C VAL A 3 4.48 -12.60 9.16
N GLY A 4 4.22 -13.24 10.30
CA GLY A 4 3.72 -12.55 11.50
C GLY A 4 2.37 -11.83 11.32
N LEU A 5 1.63 -12.08 10.23
CA LEU A 5 0.31 -11.49 10.01
C LEU A 5 -0.76 -12.44 10.55
N GLY A 6 -1.53 -11.94 11.50
CA GLY A 6 -2.69 -12.63 12.08
C GLY A 6 -3.98 -12.45 11.26
N PRO A 7 -5.11 -12.93 11.77
CA PRO A 7 -6.41 -12.65 11.19
C PRO A 7 -6.71 -11.14 11.24
N LEU A 8 -7.65 -10.68 10.38
CA LEU A 8 -8.08 -9.29 10.38
C LEU A 8 -8.47 -8.83 11.80
N PRO A 9 -8.00 -7.64 12.22
CA PRO A 9 -8.51 -7.03 13.45
C PRO A 9 -9.98 -6.62 13.28
N THR A 10 -10.62 -6.18 14.36
CA THR A 10 -11.94 -5.57 14.26
C THR A 10 -11.85 -4.30 13.41
N LEU A 11 -12.56 -4.30 12.29
CA LEU A 11 -12.68 -3.14 11.40
C LEU A 11 -13.99 -2.41 11.76
N HIS A 12 -13.84 -1.23 12.37
CA HIS A 12 -15.01 -0.43 12.76
C HIS A 12 -15.69 0.19 11.55
N PRO A 13 -17.02 0.21 11.49
CA PRO A 13 -17.75 0.92 10.44
C PRO A 13 -17.44 2.42 10.49
N VAL A 14 -17.38 3.03 9.30
CA VAL A 14 -17.24 4.47 9.15
C VAL A 14 -18.57 5.03 8.67
N PRO A 15 -19.28 5.81 9.50
CA PRO A 15 -20.56 6.39 9.13
C PRO A 15 -20.50 7.13 7.80
N GLY A 16 -21.42 6.81 6.88
CA GLY A 16 -21.49 7.42 5.56
C GLY A 16 -20.53 6.86 4.52
N PHE A 17 -19.82 5.76 4.83
CA PHE A 17 -19.03 5.01 3.85
C PHE A 17 -19.45 3.55 3.83
N GLU A 18 -20.08 3.12 2.73
CA GLU A 18 -20.65 1.78 2.60
C GLU A 18 -19.92 1.00 1.50
N LEU A 19 -19.78 -0.29 1.71
CA LEU A 19 -19.10 -1.20 0.81
C LEU A 19 -20.05 -2.32 0.40
N GLY A 20 -20.13 -2.59 -0.90
CA GLY A 20 -20.92 -3.67 -1.47
C GLY A 20 -20.05 -4.56 -2.36
N ILE A 21 -20.20 -5.86 -2.26
CA ILE A 21 -19.32 -6.83 -2.89
C ILE A 21 -20.14 -7.82 -3.72
N ALA A 22 -19.67 -8.13 -4.94
CA ALA A 22 -20.29 -9.11 -5.81
C ALA A 22 -19.25 -10.00 -6.49
N SER A 23 -19.75 -11.09 -7.09
CA SER A 23 -18.99 -12.02 -7.91
C SER A 23 -19.40 -11.86 -9.37
N ALA A 24 -18.53 -11.32 -10.21
CA ALA A 24 -18.70 -11.22 -11.66
C ALA A 24 -18.09 -12.41 -12.39
N GLY A 25 -17.20 -13.17 -11.75
CA GLY A 25 -16.46 -14.27 -12.37
C GLY A 25 -15.50 -13.78 -13.46
N ILE A 26 -14.77 -12.71 -13.19
CA ILE A 26 -13.86 -12.06 -14.14
C ILE A 26 -12.78 -13.06 -14.58
N LYS A 27 -12.02 -13.60 -13.63
CA LYS A 27 -11.01 -14.63 -13.89
C LYS A 27 -11.46 -16.02 -13.41
N ARG A 28 -12.10 -16.11 -12.25
CA ARG A 28 -12.54 -17.39 -11.64
C ARG A 28 -14.00 -17.30 -11.22
N PRO A 29 -14.87 -18.28 -11.59
CA PRO A 29 -16.24 -18.31 -11.13
C PRO A 29 -16.33 -18.37 -9.60
N GLY A 30 -17.32 -17.68 -9.02
CA GLY A 30 -17.61 -17.69 -7.58
C GLY A 30 -16.68 -16.85 -6.71
N ARG A 31 -15.60 -16.26 -7.27
CA ARG A 31 -14.76 -15.33 -6.55
C ARG A 31 -15.46 -13.96 -6.44
N LYS A 32 -15.39 -13.35 -5.26
CA LYS A 32 -15.75 -11.94 -5.08
C LYS A 32 -14.69 -11.09 -5.78
N ASP A 33 -15.07 -10.38 -6.83
CA ASP A 33 -14.15 -9.69 -7.74
C ASP A 33 -14.67 -8.32 -8.22
N VAL A 34 -15.81 -7.89 -7.70
CA VAL A 34 -16.34 -6.52 -7.86
C VAL A 34 -16.66 -5.95 -6.49
N VAL A 35 -16.12 -4.76 -6.21
CA VAL A 35 -16.39 -4.00 -4.99
C VAL A 35 -16.86 -2.60 -5.37
N VAL A 36 -18.04 -2.22 -4.88
CA VAL A 36 -18.62 -0.88 -4.98
C VAL A 36 -18.54 -0.21 -3.63
N MET A 37 -17.99 0.99 -3.56
CA MET A 37 -17.93 1.79 -2.34
C MET A 37 -18.74 3.05 -2.56
N ARG A 38 -19.67 3.36 -1.65
CA ARG A 38 -20.53 4.54 -1.69
C ARG A 38 -20.08 5.56 -0.65
N CYS A 39 -19.82 6.78 -1.10
CA CYS A 39 -19.53 7.93 -0.25
C CYS A 39 -20.81 8.72 0.00
N ALA A 40 -21.06 9.12 1.24
CA ALA A 40 -22.13 10.04 1.57
C ALA A 40 -22.00 11.35 0.79
N GLU A 41 -23.14 12.01 0.55
CA GLU A 41 -23.15 13.33 -0.06
C GLU A 41 -22.38 14.34 0.78
N GLY A 42 -21.55 15.16 0.13
CA GLY A 42 -20.69 16.13 0.80
C GLY A 42 -19.36 15.56 1.33
N SER A 43 -19.05 14.29 1.04
CA SER A 43 -17.75 13.70 1.37
C SER A 43 -16.62 14.41 0.60
N SER A 44 -15.50 14.64 1.29
CA SER A 44 -14.23 15.01 0.64
C SER A 44 -13.45 13.75 0.29
N VAL A 45 -12.83 13.72 -0.89
CA VAL A 45 -12.05 12.57 -1.37
C VAL A 45 -10.71 13.05 -1.89
N ALA A 46 -9.64 12.39 -1.46
CA ALA A 46 -8.29 12.60 -1.94
C ALA A 46 -7.67 11.27 -2.39
N GLY A 47 -6.74 11.32 -3.34
CA GLY A 47 -6.07 10.12 -3.84
C GLY A 47 -4.65 10.40 -4.27
N VAL A 48 -3.79 9.41 -4.07
CA VAL A 48 -2.46 9.31 -4.68
C VAL A 48 -2.45 8.14 -5.66
N PHE A 49 -1.71 8.29 -6.75
CA PHE A 49 -1.77 7.39 -7.90
C PHE A 49 -0.39 7.10 -8.45
N THR A 50 -0.22 5.95 -9.10
CA THR A 50 1.04 5.56 -9.73
C THR A 50 1.63 6.63 -10.65
N LEU A 51 2.96 6.74 -10.64
CA LEU A 51 3.75 7.53 -11.58
C LEU A 51 4.27 6.71 -12.77
N ASN A 52 3.88 5.43 -12.86
CA ASN A 52 4.25 4.59 -14.00
C ASN A 52 3.72 5.22 -15.30
N ALA A 53 4.59 5.39 -16.29
CA ALA A 53 4.21 5.95 -17.59
C ALA A 53 3.18 5.08 -18.33
N PHE A 54 3.18 3.75 -18.11
CA PHE A 54 2.15 2.82 -18.55
C PHE A 54 0.94 2.83 -17.61
N CYS A 55 0.43 4.02 -17.33
CA CYS A 55 -0.70 4.22 -16.44
C CYS A 55 -1.97 3.53 -16.99
N ALA A 56 -2.62 2.70 -16.18
CA ALA A 56 -3.82 1.98 -16.54
C ALA A 56 -5.01 2.90 -16.79
N ALA A 57 -5.92 2.51 -17.69
CA ALA A 57 -7.11 3.29 -18.04
C ALA A 57 -7.96 3.73 -16.82
N PRO A 58 -8.25 2.87 -15.81
CA PRO A 58 -8.99 3.30 -14.63
C PRO A 58 -8.25 4.38 -13.83
N VAL A 59 -6.91 4.30 -13.75
CA VAL A 59 -6.12 5.32 -13.04
C VAL A 59 -6.16 6.66 -13.77
N ILE A 60 -6.11 6.66 -15.10
CA ILE A 60 -6.24 7.88 -15.91
C ILE A 60 -7.56 8.59 -15.60
N LEU A 61 -8.67 7.84 -15.61
CA LEU A 61 -9.99 8.40 -15.32
C LEU A 61 -10.12 8.89 -13.87
N SER A 62 -9.61 8.11 -12.91
CA SER A 62 -9.69 8.48 -11.49
C SER A 62 -8.88 9.75 -11.19
N LYS A 63 -7.68 9.91 -11.80
CA LYS A 63 -6.90 11.15 -11.71
C LYS A 63 -7.65 12.38 -12.21
N GLN A 64 -8.42 12.22 -13.29
CA GLN A 64 -9.21 13.32 -13.87
C GLN A 64 -10.41 13.70 -12.99
N ARG A 65 -11.05 12.70 -12.36
CA ARG A 65 -12.35 12.84 -11.68
C ARG A 65 -12.23 13.12 -10.17
N VAL A 66 -11.12 12.77 -9.53
CA VAL A 66 -10.96 12.85 -8.06
C VAL A 66 -11.13 14.26 -7.49
N HIS A 67 -10.97 15.29 -8.32
CA HIS A 67 -11.15 16.69 -7.93
C HIS A 67 -12.61 17.17 -8.01
N GLY A 68 -13.51 16.34 -8.52
CA GLY A 68 -14.94 16.60 -8.62
C GLY A 68 -15.73 16.06 -7.41
N THR A 69 -17.05 15.97 -7.59
CA THR A 69 -17.93 15.35 -6.60
C THR A 69 -17.88 13.83 -6.74
N VAL A 70 -17.18 13.16 -5.85
CA VAL A 70 -17.09 11.69 -5.85
C VAL A 70 -18.21 11.10 -5.02
N ARG A 71 -18.94 10.14 -5.60
CA ARG A 71 -20.04 9.42 -4.94
C ARG A 71 -19.80 7.92 -4.85
N TYR A 72 -19.08 7.36 -5.81
CA TYR A 72 -18.79 5.93 -5.86
C TYR A 72 -17.34 5.66 -6.27
N LEU A 73 -16.78 4.58 -5.69
CA LEU A 73 -15.57 3.95 -6.15
C LEU A 73 -15.93 2.55 -6.64
N LEU A 74 -15.54 2.20 -7.86
CA LEU A 74 -15.80 0.90 -8.48
C LEU A 74 -14.49 0.16 -8.70
N THR A 75 -14.29 -0.96 -8.01
CA THR A 75 -13.08 -1.78 -8.11
C THR A 75 -13.40 -3.14 -8.71
N ASN A 76 -12.63 -3.56 -9.71
CA ASN A 76 -12.63 -4.94 -10.17
C ASN A 76 -11.27 -5.62 -9.95
N THR A 77 -11.27 -6.93 -9.69
CA THR A 77 -10.08 -7.76 -9.58
C THR A 77 -10.03 -8.83 -10.67
N GLY A 78 -8.82 -9.33 -10.98
CA GLY A 78 -8.59 -10.34 -12.01
C GLY A 78 -8.19 -9.79 -13.38
N ASN A 79 -8.47 -8.53 -13.67
CA ASN A 79 -8.06 -7.82 -14.88
C ASN A 79 -7.62 -6.39 -14.51
N ALA A 80 -6.44 -5.99 -14.94
CA ALA A 80 -5.85 -4.69 -14.62
C ALA A 80 -6.37 -3.54 -15.51
N ASN A 81 -6.94 -3.86 -16.67
CA ASN A 81 -7.27 -2.88 -17.71
C ASN A 81 -6.10 -1.91 -18.01
N ALA A 82 -4.90 -2.48 -18.06
CA ALA A 82 -3.65 -1.78 -18.35
C ALA A 82 -3.04 -2.31 -19.64
N GLY A 83 -2.35 -1.43 -20.39
CA GLY A 83 -1.81 -1.78 -21.71
C GLY A 83 -2.88 -2.03 -22.77
N THR A 84 -4.10 -1.50 -22.59
CA THR A 84 -5.29 -1.74 -23.40
C THR A 84 -5.65 -0.56 -24.31
N GLY A 85 -4.93 0.54 -24.20
CA GLY A 85 -5.11 1.74 -25.06
C GLY A 85 -6.50 2.37 -24.98
N ALA A 86 -6.95 2.98 -26.08
CA ALA A 86 -8.26 3.63 -26.15
C ALA A 86 -9.46 2.68 -25.89
N PRO A 87 -9.46 1.41 -26.33
CA PRO A 87 -10.52 0.48 -25.96
C PRO A 87 -10.64 0.26 -24.45
N GLY A 88 -9.50 0.21 -23.72
CA GLY A 88 -9.51 0.06 -22.27
C GLY A 88 -10.07 1.28 -21.55
N LEU A 89 -9.80 2.48 -22.06
CA LEU A 89 -10.38 3.72 -21.53
C LEU A 89 -11.90 3.72 -21.70
N ALA A 90 -12.40 3.42 -22.92
CA ALA A 90 -13.83 3.31 -23.20
C ALA A 90 -14.51 2.22 -22.34
N ALA A 91 -13.83 1.09 -22.07
CA ALA A 91 -14.33 0.04 -21.20
C ALA A 91 -14.48 0.52 -19.74
N ALA A 92 -13.50 1.26 -19.22
CA ALA A 92 -13.58 1.83 -17.89
C ALA A 92 -14.68 2.90 -17.79
N GLU A 93 -14.83 3.77 -18.81
CA GLU A 93 -15.91 4.75 -18.87
C GLU A 93 -17.28 4.07 -18.89
N ARG A 94 -17.44 3.00 -19.67
CA ARG A 94 -18.69 2.24 -19.77
C ARG A 94 -19.10 1.60 -18.43
N THR A 95 -18.17 1.03 -17.68
CA THR A 95 -18.49 0.46 -16.35
C THR A 95 -18.92 1.56 -15.36
N CYS A 96 -18.27 2.73 -15.39
CA CYS A 96 -18.67 3.89 -14.59
C CYS A 96 -20.07 4.40 -15.00
N ALA A 97 -20.34 4.51 -16.28
CA ALA A 97 -21.65 4.96 -16.80
C ALA A 97 -22.76 4.01 -16.36
N LYS A 98 -22.52 2.69 -16.37
CA LYS A 98 -23.51 1.71 -15.90
C LYS A 98 -23.81 1.83 -14.42
N LEU A 99 -22.79 2.01 -13.59
CA LEU A 99 -23.00 2.24 -12.14
C LEU A 99 -23.74 3.57 -11.90
N ALA A 100 -23.39 4.61 -12.64
CA ALA A 100 -24.05 5.91 -12.58
C ALA A 100 -25.55 5.83 -12.97
N GLU A 101 -25.88 5.09 -14.04
CA GLU A 101 -27.25 4.80 -14.45
C GLU A 101 -28.07 4.13 -13.33
N LEU A 102 -27.50 3.08 -12.71
CA LEU A 102 -28.16 2.33 -11.63
C LEU A 102 -28.39 3.15 -10.36
N THR A 103 -27.55 4.15 -10.11
CA THR A 103 -27.55 4.93 -8.87
C THR A 103 -28.07 6.36 -9.02
N GLY A 104 -28.33 6.81 -10.26
CA GLY A 104 -28.84 8.15 -10.56
C GLY A 104 -27.83 9.28 -10.33
N VAL A 105 -26.53 8.99 -10.34
CA VAL A 105 -25.47 9.99 -10.20
C VAL A 105 -24.79 10.26 -11.56
N PRO A 106 -24.10 11.41 -11.75
CA PRO A 106 -23.27 11.63 -12.92
C PRO A 106 -22.14 10.60 -13.04
N ALA A 107 -21.79 10.17 -14.26
CA ALA A 107 -20.72 9.19 -14.49
C ALA A 107 -19.35 9.68 -13.99
N GLU A 108 -19.12 10.98 -13.98
CA GLU A 108 -17.91 11.64 -13.47
C GLU A 108 -17.78 11.53 -11.95
N SER A 109 -18.87 11.22 -11.24
CA SER A 109 -18.89 10.98 -9.80
C SER A 109 -18.48 9.54 -9.43
N VAL A 110 -18.13 8.70 -10.41
CA VAL A 110 -17.65 7.33 -10.24
C VAL A 110 -16.17 7.25 -10.58
N LEU A 111 -15.37 6.78 -9.62
CA LEU A 111 -13.93 6.52 -9.82
C LEU A 111 -13.70 5.02 -10.06
N PRO A 112 -13.14 4.61 -11.21
CA PRO A 112 -12.84 3.21 -11.49
C PRO A 112 -11.45 2.82 -10.97
N PHE A 113 -11.33 1.56 -10.50
CA PHE A 113 -10.08 0.92 -10.10
C PHE A 113 -10.06 -0.52 -10.60
N SER A 114 -8.92 -1.01 -11.03
CA SER A 114 -8.75 -2.37 -11.53
C SER A 114 -7.43 -2.95 -11.04
N THR A 115 -7.37 -4.27 -10.86
CA THR A 115 -6.14 -4.99 -10.54
C THR A 115 -6.19 -6.41 -11.07
N GLY A 116 -5.07 -6.96 -11.52
CA GLY A 116 -4.96 -8.31 -12.08
C GLY A 116 -4.10 -8.37 -13.33
N VAL A 117 -4.50 -9.15 -14.32
CA VAL A 117 -3.71 -9.37 -15.54
C VAL A 117 -3.64 -8.13 -16.41
N ILE A 118 -2.44 -7.80 -16.87
CA ILE A 118 -2.14 -6.70 -17.79
C ILE A 118 -2.25 -7.20 -19.24
N GLY A 119 -2.73 -6.33 -20.16
CA GLY A 119 -2.78 -6.59 -21.60
C GLY A 119 -3.99 -7.38 -22.09
N GLU A 120 -4.97 -7.63 -21.22
CA GLU A 120 -6.23 -8.29 -21.58
C GLU A 120 -7.39 -7.30 -21.59
N PRO A 121 -8.34 -7.41 -22.56
CA PRO A 121 -9.54 -6.60 -22.59
C PRO A 121 -10.36 -6.75 -21.29
N LEU A 122 -10.90 -5.65 -20.78
CA LEU A 122 -11.75 -5.68 -19.59
C LEU A 122 -13.10 -6.36 -19.94
N PRO A 123 -13.54 -7.40 -19.20
CA PRO A 123 -14.81 -8.08 -19.43
C PRO A 123 -15.99 -7.25 -18.88
N VAL A 124 -16.32 -6.16 -19.57
CA VAL A 124 -17.27 -5.13 -19.12
C VAL A 124 -18.64 -5.72 -18.79
N GLU A 125 -19.18 -6.61 -19.64
CA GLU A 125 -20.51 -7.21 -19.46
C GLU A 125 -20.61 -8.03 -18.15
N LYS A 126 -19.52 -8.68 -17.74
CA LYS A 126 -19.48 -9.39 -16.45
C LYS A 126 -19.55 -8.41 -15.28
N ILE A 127 -18.81 -7.31 -15.36
CA ILE A 127 -18.83 -6.27 -14.32
C ILE A 127 -20.21 -5.64 -14.25
N GLU A 128 -20.77 -5.20 -15.37
CA GLU A 128 -22.10 -4.61 -15.44
C GLU A 128 -23.18 -5.53 -14.83
N GLY A 129 -23.11 -6.82 -15.13
CA GLY A 129 -24.05 -7.81 -14.59
C GLY A 129 -23.94 -8.03 -13.07
N ALA A 130 -22.83 -7.67 -12.44
CA ALA A 130 -22.60 -7.83 -11.00
C ALA A 130 -22.93 -6.56 -10.18
N LEU A 131 -23.06 -5.39 -10.82
CA LEU A 131 -23.21 -4.10 -10.13
C LEU A 131 -24.45 -4.06 -9.24
N GLN A 132 -25.60 -4.54 -9.71
CA GLN A 132 -26.83 -4.53 -8.91
C GLN A 132 -26.68 -5.34 -7.63
N ALA A 133 -26.09 -6.55 -7.72
CA ALA A 133 -25.83 -7.39 -6.56
C ALA A 133 -24.88 -6.73 -5.54
N ALA A 134 -23.88 -5.97 -6.01
CA ALA A 134 -23.01 -5.20 -5.13
C ALA A 134 -23.77 -4.03 -4.47
N LEU A 135 -24.65 -3.34 -5.20
CA LEU A 135 -25.46 -2.25 -4.66
C LEU A 135 -26.47 -2.75 -3.61
N ASP A 136 -27.07 -3.93 -3.81
CA ASP A 136 -28.07 -4.51 -2.92
C ASP A 136 -27.51 -4.93 -1.56
N ASN A 137 -26.18 -5.12 -1.46
CA ASN A 137 -25.52 -5.48 -0.19
C ASN A 137 -24.63 -4.37 0.39
N LEU A 138 -24.76 -3.13 -0.05
CA LEU A 138 -24.03 -2.00 0.54
C LEU A 138 -24.25 -1.92 2.06
N SER A 139 -23.15 -1.86 2.81
CA SER A 139 -23.17 -1.75 4.28
C SER A 139 -21.87 -1.11 4.78
N GLU A 140 -21.98 -0.30 5.84
CA GLU A 140 -20.84 0.27 6.55
C GLU A 140 -19.99 -0.82 7.27
N ASN A 141 -20.54 -2.03 7.45
CA ASN A 141 -19.89 -3.15 8.12
C ASN A 141 -19.11 -4.09 7.18
N ASN A 142 -19.14 -3.89 5.87
CA ASN A 142 -18.59 -4.84 4.90
C ASN A 142 -17.08 -4.68 4.65
N TRP A 143 -16.33 -4.08 5.54
CA TRP A 143 -14.88 -3.85 5.39
C TRP A 143 -14.09 -5.14 5.17
N ALA A 144 -14.34 -6.19 5.96
CA ALA A 144 -13.65 -7.48 5.84
C ALA A 144 -13.94 -8.18 4.50
N GLU A 145 -15.21 -8.13 4.06
CA GLU A 145 -15.63 -8.67 2.78
C GLU A 145 -15.00 -7.90 1.60
N ALA A 146 -14.95 -6.56 1.70
CA ALA A 146 -14.31 -5.72 0.70
C ALA A 146 -12.79 -5.96 0.65
N ALA A 147 -12.13 -6.10 1.82
CA ALA A 147 -10.71 -6.47 1.88
C ALA A 147 -10.43 -7.78 1.14
N THR A 148 -11.33 -8.77 1.27
CA THR A 148 -11.25 -10.03 0.51
C THR A 148 -11.53 -9.81 -0.99
N GLY A 149 -12.50 -8.96 -1.32
CA GLY A 149 -12.94 -8.69 -2.70
C GLY A 149 -11.91 -7.98 -3.56
N ILE A 150 -10.98 -7.23 -2.95
CA ILE A 150 -9.90 -6.53 -3.68
C ILE A 150 -8.62 -7.34 -3.85
N MET A 151 -8.48 -8.51 -3.25
CA MET A 151 -7.28 -9.37 -3.32
C MET A 151 -7.02 -9.90 -4.74
N THR A 152 -5.74 -10.18 -5.04
CA THR A 152 -5.31 -10.89 -6.25
C THR A 152 -4.49 -12.14 -5.91
N THR A 153 -3.19 -11.99 -5.72
CA THR A 153 -2.26 -13.03 -5.25
C THR A 153 -2.07 -13.04 -3.73
N ASP A 154 -2.68 -12.08 -3.06
CA ASP A 154 -2.71 -11.99 -1.60
C ASP A 154 -3.19 -13.29 -0.97
N THR A 155 -2.57 -13.72 0.14
CA THR A 155 -2.99 -14.92 0.87
C THR A 155 -3.94 -14.60 2.02
N LEU A 156 -3.90 -13.37 2.54
CA LEU A 156 -4.75 -12.85 3.61
C LEU A 156 -5.31 -11.46 3.26
N PRO A 157 -6.57 -11.19 3.64
CA PRO A 157 -7.11 -9.82 3.56
C PRO A 157 -6.40 -8.90 4.55
N LYS A 158 -6.22 -7.64 4.18
CA LYS A 158 -5.49 -6.63 4.93
C LYS A 158 -6.38 -5.47 5.30
N GLY A 159 -6.38 -5.12 6.58
CA GLY A 159 -7.18 -4.01 7.09
C GLY A 159 -6.73 -3.57 8.48
N ALA A 160 -7.00 -2.31 8.79
CA ALA A 160 -6.72 -1.72 10.09
C ALA A 160 -7.80 -0.69 10.45
N SER A 161 -8.01 -0.46 11.74
CA SER A 161 -8.96 0.52 12.22
C SER A 161 -8.45 1.22 13.48
N ARG A 162 -8.76 2.52 13.59
CA ARG A 162 -8.47 3.33 14.77
C ARG A 162 -9.69 4.15 15.15
N GLN A 163 -9.87 4.33 16.44
CA GLN A 163 -10.85 5.25 16.99
C GLN A 163 -10.20 6.15 18.02
N PHE A 164 -10.61 7.41 18.03
CA PHE A 164 -10.20 8.36 19.06
C PHE A 164 -11.37 9.24 19.49
N GLN A 165 -11.24 9.84 20.66
CA GLN A 165 -12.26 10.75 21.22
C GLN A 165 -11.81 12.20 21.04
N HIS A 166 -12.72 13.06 20.60
CA HIS A 166 -12.53 14.51 20.58
C HIS A 166 -13.86 15.19 20.94
N ASP A 167 -13.84 16.05 21.95
CA ASP A 167 -15.04 16.74 22.47
C ASP A 167 -16.22 15.81 22.75
N GLY A 168 -15.96 14.60 23.25
CA GLY A 168 -16.97 13.61 23.56
C GLY A 168 -17.53 12.85 22.35
N VAL A 169 -17.00 13.10 21.14
CA VAL A 169 -17.37 12.40 19.90
C VAL A 169 -16.30 11.37 19.54
N THR A 170 -16.73 10.16 19.20
CA THR A 170 -15.82 9.14 18.65
C THR A 170 -15.62 9.40 17.16
N VAL A 171 -14.35 9.53 16.74
CA VAL A 171 -13.96 9.58 15.34
C VAL A 171 -13.34 8.24 14.96
N THR A 172 -13.76 7.70 13.82
CA THR A 172 -13.27 6.42 13.30
C THR A 172 -12.45 6.62 12.04
N VAL A 173 -11.35 5.89 11.94
CA VAL A 173 -10.54 5.73 10.72
C VAL A 173 -10.39 4.25 10.45
N THR A 174 -10.86 3.78 9.30
CA THR A 174 -10.72 2.38 8.87
C THR A 174 -10.18 2.33 7.46
N GLY A 175 -9.27 1.38 7.22
CA GLY A 175 -8.67 1.19 5.92
C GLY A 175 -8.42 -0.26 5.58
N ILE A 176 -8.46 -0.55 4.29
CA ILE A 176 -8.11 -1.84 3.69
C ILE A 176 -7.11 -1.64 2.56
N SER A 177 -6.28 -2.64 2.31
CA SER A 177 -5.36 -2.64 1.18
C SER A 177 -5.23 -4.03 0.56
N LYS A 178 -4.71 -4.08 -0.65
CA LYS A 178 -4.28 -5.31 -1.32
C LYS A 178 -2.91 -5.09 -1.97
N GLY A 179 -2.17 -6.17 -2.08
CA GLY A 179 -0.89 -6.26 -2.75
C GLY A 179 -0.03 -7.35 -2.14
N ALA A 180 0.72 -8.06 -2.99
CA ALA A 180 1.64 -9.12 -2.57
C ALA A 180 2.84 -9.26 -3.52
N GLY A 181 2.74 -8.76 -4.76
CA GLY A 181 3.79 -8.66 -5.77
C GLY A 181 3.65 -7.41 -6.62
N MET A 182 4.67 -7.07 -7.40
CA MET A 182 4.82 -5.80 -8.12
C MET A 182 4.70 -4.62 -7.15
N ILE A 183 5.49 -4.65 -6.06
CA ILE A 183 5.43 -3.67 -4.96
C ILE A 183 6.74 -2.89 -4.86
N ARG A 184 6.74 -1.69 -5.42
CA ARG A 184 7.65 -0.58 -5.14
C ARG A 184 6.89 0.72 -5.28
N PRO A 185 6.26 1.22 -4.24
CA PRO A 185 5.50 2.45 -4.33
C PRO A 185 6.42 3.64 -4.63
N ASN A 186 6.15 4.24 -5.78
CA ASN A 186 6.58 5.59 -6.07
C ASN A 186 5.31 6.40 -6.30
N MET A 187 4.67 6.82 -5.19
CA MET A 187 3.32 7.38 -5.11
C MET A 187 2.18 6.33 -5.24
N ALA A 188 2.36 5.13 -4.70
CA ALA A 188 1.47 3.99 -4.52
C ALA A 188 1.70 2.78 -5.44
N THR A 189 1.87 1.55 -4.86
CA THR A 189 1.96 0.28 -5.61
C THR A 189 0.98 -0.75 -5.06
N MET A 190 -0.30 -0.38 -4.93
CA MET A 190 -1.34 -1.24 -4.38
C MET A 190 -2.71 -0.60 -4.57
N LEU A 191 -3.78 -1.25 -4.21
CA LEU A 191 -5.06 -0.61 -3.98
C LEU A 191 -5.24 -0.42 -2.47
N GLY A 192 -5.42 0.83 -2.03
CA GLY A 192 -5.73 1.19 -0.65
C GLY A 192 -6.94 2.09 -0.57
N TYR A 193 -7.82 1.78 0.37
CA TYR A 193 -9.03 2.56 0.62
C TYR A 193 -9.14 2.83 2.11
N ILE A 194 -9.05 4.10 2.48
CA ILE A 194 -9.09 4.56 3.86
C ILE A 194 -10.25 5.55 3.99
N ALA A 195 -11.07 5.40 4.99
CA ALA A 195 -12.16 6.32 5.25
C ALA A 195 -12.17 6.77 6.70
N THR A 196 -12.67 8.00 6.92
CA THR A 196 -12.97 8.56 8.23
C THR A 196 -14.33 9.26 8.20
N ASP A 197 -15.00 9.28 9.33
CA ASP A 197 -16.22 10.06 9.54
C ASP A 197 -15.96 11.52 9.91
N ALA A 198 -14.71 11.93 10.14
CA ALA A 198 -14.34 13.33 10.31
C ALA A 198 -14.73 14.18 9.09
N LYS A 199 -15.04 15.45 9.31
CA LYS A 199 -15.22 16.42 8.23
C LYS A 199 -13.89 17.14 7.99
N VAL A 200 -13.37 17.05 6.75
CA VAL A 200 -12.06 17.60 6.41
C VAL A 200 -12.13 18.36 5.09
N ALA A 201 -11.58 19.57 5.08
CA ALA A 201 -11.50 20.37 3.85
C ALA A 201 -10.64 19.66 2.78
N PRO A 202 -11.01 19.73 1.48
CA PRO A 202 -10.34 18.97 0.42
C PRO A 202 -8.82 19.19 0.34
N ALA A 203 -8.34 20.42 0.56
CA ALA A 203 -6.92 20.72 0.54
C ALA A 203 -6.17 20.02 1.68
N VAL A 204 -6.70 20.07 2.91
CA VAL A 204 -6.13 19.41 4.08
C VAL A 204 -6.15 17.88 3.92
N LEU A 205 -7.24 17.35 3.38
CA LEU A 205 -7.37 15.90 3.13
C LEU A 205 -6.34 15.40 2.11
N LYS A 206 -6.08 16.20 1.06
CA LYS A 206 -5.08 15.89 0.04
C LYS A 206 -3.67 15.83 0.64
N ASP A 207 -3.30 16.82 1.44
CA ASP A 207 -1.99 16.86 2.07
C ASP A 207 -1.83 15.73 3.10
N LEU A 208 -2.89 15.45 3.88
CA LEU A 208 -2.92 14.34 4.82
C LEU A 208 -2.72 12.97 4.13
N MET A 209 -3.37 12.76 2.96
CA MET A 209 -3.21 11.55 2.17
C MET A 209 -1.78 11.42 1.62
N LEU A 210 -1.23 12.50 1.08
CA LEU A 210 0.12 12.53 0.53
C LEU A 210 1.17 12.22 1.60
N ASP A 211 1.06 12.86 2.76
CA ASP A 211 1.96 12.64 3.90
C ASP A 211 1.83 11.21 4.45
N GLY A 212 0.60 10.71 4.57
CA GLY A 212 0.33 9.34 4.99
C GLY A 212 0.99 8.33 4.04
N ALA A 213 0.80 8.51 2.72
CA ALA A 213 1.42 7.65 1.71
C ALA A 213 2.95 7.70 1.76
N ASN A 214 3.53 8.91 1.91
CA ASN A 214 4.98 9.08 1.95
C ASN A 214 5.63 8.44 3.18
N LYS A 215 4.92 8.35 4.31
CA LYS A 215 5.43 7.75 5.55
C LYS A 215 5.14 6.25 5.67
N SER A 216 4.30 5.69 4.81
CA SER A 216 3.87 4.29 4.88
C SER A 216 4.08 3.55 3.56
N PHE A 217 3.15 3.67 2.63
CA PHE A 217 3.18 2.94 1.35
C PHE A 217 4.43 3.25 0.51
N ASN A 218 4.91 4.50 0.50
CA ASN A 218 6.15 4.87 -0.17
C ASN A 218 7.41 4.47 0.63
N ARG A 219 7.29 3.58 1.59
CA ARG A 219 8.39 3.01 2.39
C ARG A 219 8.42 1.48 2.37
N ILE A 220 7.59 0.86 1.52
CA ILE A 220 7.60 -0.60 1.36
C ILE A 220 8.12 -1.01 0.00
N THR A 221 8.66 -2.21 -0.11
CA THR A 221 8.95 -2.85 -1.42
C THR A 221 9.01 -4.37 -1.26
N ILE A 222 8.57 -5.10 -2.29
CA ILE A 222 8.70 -6.56 -2.36
C ILE A 222 9.72 -6.96 -3.41
N ASP A 223 9.57 -6.49 -4.64
CA ASP A 223 10.36 -6.90 -5.82
C ASP A 223 11.02 -5.74 -6.58
N GLY A 224 10.73 -4.50 -6.18
CA GLY A 224 11.29 -3.33 -6.82
C GLY A 224 10.53 -2.84 -8.06
N ASP A 225 9.41 -3.50 -8.43
CA ASP A 225 8.62 -3.15 -9.61
C ASP A 225 7.44 -2.24 -9.27
N THR A 226 7.29 -1.14 -10.03
CA THR A 226 6.16 -0.20 -9.88
C THR A 226 5.00 -0.62 -10.77
N SER A 227 3.81 -0.82 -10.19
CA SER A 227 2.61 -1.23 -10.91
C SER A 227 2.02 -0.11 -11.79
N THR A 228 1.21 -0.51 -12.75
CA THR A 228 0.45 0.35 -13.66
C THR A 228 -0.85 0.89 -13.04
N ASN A 229 -1.32 0.30 -11.92
CA ASN A 229 -2.69 0.46 -11.41
C ASN A 229 -2.80 1.08 -10.03
N ASP A 230 -1.69 1.40 -9.41
CA ASP A 230 -1.64 1.74 -8.00
C ASP A 230 -2.38 3.00 -7.64
N CYS A 231 -3.13 2.92 -6.54
CA CYS A 231 -3.79 4.07 -5.96
C CYS A 231 -4.08 3.85 -4.47
N CYS A 232 -4.01 4.94 -3.71
CA CYS A 232 -4.52 5.00 -2.35
C CYS A 232 -5.48 6.17 -2.22
N MET A 233 -6.67 5.88 -1.71
CA MET A 233 -7.75 6.84 -1.54
C MET A 233 -7.99 7.11 -0.06
N LEU A 234 -8.21 8.38 0.29
CA LEU A 234 -8.66 8.81 1.61
C LEU A 234 -9.98 9.55 1.46
N ILE A 235 -11.00 9.07 2.16
CA ILE A 235 -12.36 9.57 2.12
C ILE A 235 -12.72 10.14 3.50
N ALA A 236 -13.21 11.38 3.57
CA ALA A 236 -13.75 12.01 4.76
C ALA A 236 -15.24 12.26 4.58
N THR A 237 -16.07 11.49 5.28
CA THR A 237 -17.53 11.53 5.06
C THR A 237 -18.22 12.70 5.77
N GLY A 238 -17.59 13.31 6.77
CA GLY A 238 -18.14 14.41 7.53
C GLY A 238 -19.34 14.03 8.41
N LYS A 239 -19.48 12.76 8.79
CA LYS A 239 -20.62 12.27 9.59
C LYS A 239 -20.37 12.34 11.09
N ALA A 240 -19.13 12.49 11.55
CA ALA A 240 -18.86 12.83 12.93
C ALA A 240 -19.37 14.25 13.22
N ASN A 241 -20.05 14.40 14.34
CA ASN A 241 -20.61 15.70 14.76
C ASN A 241 -19.50 16.59 15.38
N LEU A 242 -18.54 16.99 14.54
CA LEU A 242 -17.40 17.84 14.89
C LEU A 242 -17.23 18.94 13.84
N PRO A 243 -16.56 20.05 14.21
CA PRO A 243 -16.19 21.09 13.24
C PRO A 243 -15.34 20.54 12.09
N GLU A 244 -15.45 21.18 10.95
CA GLU A 244 -14.59 20.87 9.80
C GLU A 244 -13.12 21.20 10.09
N VAL A 245 -12.24 20.26 9.80
CA VAL A 245 -10.79 20.47 9.84
C VAL A 245 -10.38 21.24 8.58
N THR A 246 -10.15 22.54 8.72
CA THR A 246 -9.83 23.46 7.61
C THR A 246 -8.35 23.79 7.51
N GLU A 247 -7.57 23.45 8.54
CA GLU A 247 -6.12 23.70 8.62
C GLU A 247 -5.38 22.47 9.15
N ALA A 248 -4.12 22.31 8.74
CA ALA A 248 -3.25 21.22 9.18
C ALA A 248 -2.64 21.50 10.58
N SER A 249 -3.50 21.86 11.55
CA SER A 249 -3.10 22.22 12.91
C SER A 249 -4.23 21.99 13.91
N GLY A 250 -3.88 21.94 15.19
CA GLY A 250 -4.82 21.77 16.30
C GLY A 250 -5.10 20.33 16.68
N ALA A 251 -5.64 20.15 17.89
CA ALA A 251 -5.77 18.84 18.53
C ALA A 251 -6.61 17.82 17.71
N LEU A 252 -7.68 18.27 17.06
CA LEU A 252 -8.49 17.39 16.19
C LEU A 252 -7.70 16.91 14.98
N PHE A 253 -6.98 17.83 14.29
CA PHE A 253 -6.14 17.46 13.15
C PHE A 253 -5.01 16.50 13.56
N GLU A 254 -4.30 16.79 14.64
CA GLU A 254 -3.19 15.96 15.13
C GLU A 254 -3.65 14.54 15.48
N ALA A 255 -4.80 14.40 16.15
CA ALA A 255 -5.38 13.11 16.46
C ALA A 255 -5.82 12.35 15.20
N LEU A 256 -6.46 13.04 14.24
CA LEU A 256 -6.86 12.47 12.96
C LEU A 256 -5.64 12.04 12.13
N GLN A 257 -4.62 12.91 12.03
CA GLN A 257 -3.37 12.62 11.32
C GLN A 257 -2.70 11.36 11.89
N LYS A 258 -2.60 11.28 13.21
CA LYS A 258 -2.04 10.11 13.88
C LYS A 258 -2.82 8.85 13.52
N ALA A 259 -4.15 8.88 13.61
CA ALA A 259 -5.00 7.74 13.31
C ALA A 259 -4.90 7.30 11.84
N VAL A 260 -4.87 8.26 10.90
CA VAL A 260 -4.67 7.98 9.46
C VAL A 260 -3.29 7.36 9.22
N PHE A 261 -2.24 7.90 9.81
CA PHE A 261 -0.87 7.37 9.65
C PHE A 261 -0.72 5.98 10.25
N ASP A 262 -1.32 5.72 11.42
CA ASP A 262 -1.31 4.39 12.05
C ASP A 262 -2.01 3.35 11.15
N VAL A 263 -3.17 3.70 10.57
CA VAL A 263 -3.90 2.82 9.63
C VAL A 263 -3.09 2.61 8.35
N CYS A 264 -2.57 3.67 7.73
CA CYS A 264 -1.73 3.57 6.53
C CYS A 264 -0.51 2.68 6.76
N MET A 265 0.17 2.85 7.89
CA MET A 265 1.37 2.08 8.25
C MET A 265 1.05 0.61 8.43
N GLU A 266 -0.01 0.29 9.18
CA GLU A 266 -0.39 -1.10 9.47
C GLU A 266 -0.77 -1.85 8.18
N VAL A 267 -1.58 -1.25 7.31
CA VAL A 267 -1.97 -1.91 6.06
C VAL A 267 -0.82 -1.96 5.04
N ALA A 268 0.12 -1.00 5.07
CA ALA A 268 1.32 -1.03 4.23
C ALA A 268 2.29 -2.15 4.67
N GLN A 269 2.55 -2.30 5.96
CA GLN A 269 3.36 -3.40 6.48
C GLN A 269 2.69 -4.75 6.26
N ALA A 270 1.35 -4.84 6.35
CA ALA A 270 0.61 -6.06 6.05
C ALA A 270 0.83 -6.53 4.60
N ILE A 271 1.00 -5.61 3.63
CA ILE A 271 1.36 -5.94 2.24
C ILE A 271 2.71 -6.65 2.19
N VAL A 272 3.73 -6.11 2.88
CA VAL A 272 5.07 -6.70 2.91
C VAL A 272 5.05 -8.06 3.61
N ARG A 273 4.35 -8.18 4.73
CA ARG A 273 4.21 -9.43 5.48
C ARG A 273 3.57 -10.55 4.68
N ASP A 274 2.65 -10.20 3.77
CA ASP A 274 1.96 -11.14 2.86
C ASP A 274 2.57 -11.13 1.44
N GLY A 275 3.83 -10.70 1.31
CA GLY A 275 4.53 -10.71 0.02
C GLY A 275 4.59 -12.10 -0.60
N GLU A 276 4.51 -12.17 -1.93
CA GLU A 276 4.57 -13.43 -2.69
C GLU A 276 5.80 -14.25 -2.30
N GLY A 277 5.58 -15.42 -1.68
CA GLY A 277 6.63 -16.32 -1.24
C GLY A 277 7.50 -15.80 -0.09
N ALA A 278 7.12 -14.73 0.60
CA ALA A 278 7.88 -14.17 1.71
C ALA A 278 8.02 -15.16 2.86
N THR A 279 9.23 -15.27 3.41
CA THR A 279 9.54 -16.01 4.64
C THR A 279 10.12 -15.12 5.72
N LYS A 280 10.47 -13.88 5.36
CA LYS A 280 11.04 -12.87 6.26
C LYS A 280 10.34 -11.52 6.06
N PHE A 281 10.09 -10.83 7.18
CA PHE A 281 9.76 -9.41 7.20
C PHE A 281 10.99 -8.62 7.64
N VAL A 282 11.47 -7.74 6.79
CA VAL A 282 12.75 -7.06 6.99
C VAL A 282 12.55 -5.55 7.08
N THR A 283 13.00 -4.98 8.19
CA THR A 283 13.08 -3.54 8.39
C THR A 283 14.49 -3.06 8.05
N VAL A 284 14.64 -2.16 7.09
CA VAL A 284 15.90 -1.51 6.75
C VAL A 284 15.86 -0.09 7.30
N GLN A 285 16.62 0.17 8.36
CA GLN A 285 16.78 1.49 8.97
C GLN A 285 18.09 2.11 8.51
N VAL A 286 18.03 3.32 7.97
CA VAL A 286 19.22 4.08 7.58
C VAL A 286 19.24 5.36 8.39
N ASN A 287 20.25 5.55 9.20
CA ASN A 287 20.43 6.66 10.11
C ASN A 287 21.67 7.47 9.74
N GLY A 288 21.69 8.71 10.19
CA GLY A 288 22.88 9.57 10.08
C GLY A 288 23.17 10.04 8.67
N GLY A 289 22.15 10.11 7.78
CA GLY A 289 22.29 10.68 6.44
C GLY A 289 22.34 12.20 6.44
N GLY A 290 22.95 12.81 5.43
CA GLY A 290 23.00 14.25 5.22
C GLY A 290 21.64 14.85 4.86
N ASN A 291 20.75 14.06 4.29
CA ASN A 291 19.36 14.38 4.00
C ASN A 291 18.51 13.10 3.91
N HIS A 292 17.19 13.25 3.87
CA HIS A 292 16.25 12.14 3.80
C HIS A 292 16.38 11.30 2.52
N GLN A 293 16.66 11.94 1.37
CA GLN A 293 16.79 11.24 0.09
C GLN A 293 18.00 10.28 0.11
N GLU A 294 19.12 10.71 0.68
CA GLU A 294 20.32 9.88 0.87
C GLU A 294 20.02 8.60 1.66
N CYS A 295 19.23 8.73 2.77
CA CYS A 295 18.80 7.58 3.55
C CYS A 295 17.89 6.64 2.73
N LEU A 296 16.98 7.19 1.93
CA LEU A 296 16.11 6.41 1.05
C LEU A 296 16.89 5.68 -0.05
N ASP A 297 17.85 6.35 -0.70
CA ASP A 297 18.66 5.76 -1.75
C ASP A 297 19.46 4.56 -1.23
N VAL A 298 20.07 4.69 -0.05
CA VAL A 298 20.76 3.58 0.62
C VAL A 298 19.78 2.47 1.00
N GLY A 299 18.67 2.82 1.64
CA GLY A 299 17.67 1.85 2.08
C GLY A 299 17.10 1.04 0.91
N TYR A 300 16.74 1.70 -0.20
CA TYR A 300 16.26 1.01 -1.40
C TYR A 300 17.36 0.23 -2.13
N ALA A 301 18.60 0.69 -2.14
CA ALA A 301 19.71 -0.07 -2.72
C ALA A 301 19.91 -1.42 -2.00
N VAL A 302 19.68 -1.45 -0.67
CA VAL A 302 19.71 -2.66 0.15
C VAL A 302 18.44 -3.51 -0.09
N ALA A 303 17.25 -2.90 0.04
CA ALA A 303 15.97 -3.59 -0.05
C ALA A 303 15.69 -4.22 -1.43
N HIS A 304 16.21 -3.63 -2.51
CA HIS A 304 16.08 -4.15 -3.89
C HIS A 304 17.20 -5.09 -4.31
N SER A 305 18.21 -5.34 -3.49
CA SER A 305 19.33 -6.20 -3.87
C SER A 305 18.94 -7.68 -3.92
N PRO A 306 18.87 -8.34 -5.08
CA PRO A 306 18.61 -9.78 -5.15
C PRO A 306 19.58 -10.61 -4.32
N LEU A 307 20.85 -10.17 -4.25
CA LEU A 307 21.88 -10.85 -3.47
C LEU A 307 21.62 -10.77 -1.96
N ILE A 308 21.10 -9.64 -1.45
CA ILE A 308 20.71 -9.51 -0.05
C ILE A 308 19.43 -10.30 0.20
N LYS A 309 18.42 -10.18 -0.67
CA LYS A 309 17.13 -10.86 -0.51
C LYS A 309 17.29 -12.39 -0.53
N THR A 310 18.20 -12.93 -1.35
CA THR A 310 18.51 -14.37 -1.33
C THR A 310 19.34 -14.79 -0.12
N ALA A 311 20.20 -13.92 0.42
CA ALA A 311 20.89 -14.17 1.69
C ALA A 311 19.91 -14.20 2.86
N LEU A 312 18.92 -13.30 2.89
CA LEU A 312 17.83 -13.30 3.88
C LEU A 312 17.05 -14.62 3.83
N PHE A 313 16.68 -15.08 2.64
CA PHE A 313 16.01 -16.38 2.44
C PHE A 313 16.85 -17.56 2.95
N ALA A 314 18.16 -17.54 2.69
CA ALA A 314 19.10 -18.56 3.14
C ALA A 314 19.47 -18.44 4.63
N SER A 315 18.97 -17.41 5.33
CA SER A 315 19.40 -17.06 6.69
C SER A 315 20.93 -16.86 6.82
N ASP A 316 21.55 -16.29 5.75
CA ASP A 316 22.99 -16.00 5.67
C ASP A 316 23.25 -14.54 6.13
N PRO A 317 23.99 -14.30 7.23
CA PRO A 317 24.32 -12.96 7.71
C PRO A 317 25.40 -12.27 6.86
N ASN A 318 25.12 -12.08 5.57
CA ASN A 318 26.08 -11.64 4.58
C ASN A 318 26.33 -10.12 4.62
N TRP A 319 27.13 -9.67 5.57
CA TRP A 319 27.49 -8.26 5.73
C TRP A 319 28.19 -7.69 4.50
N GLY A 320 28.97 -8.48 3.75
CA GLY A 320 29.64 -8.05 2.54
C GLY A 320 28.69 -7.62 1.45
N ARG A 321 27.56 -8.32 1.25
CA ARG A 321 26.50 -7.93 0.30
C ARG A 321 25.80 -6.64 0.74
N ILE A 322 25.62 -6.43 2.05
CA ILE A 322 25.03 -5.20 2.58
C ILE A 322 25.95 -4.02 2.29
N LEU A 323 27.26 -4.11 2.63
CA LEU A 323 28.23 -3.04 2.33
C LEU A 323 28.33 -2.74 0.83
N ALA A 324 28.32 -3.76 -0.02
CA ALA A 324 28.32 -3.58 -1.47
C ALA A 324 27.08 -2.83 -1.97
N ALA A 325 25.89 -3.10 -1.39
CA ALA A 325 24.67 -2.40 -1.75
C ALA A 325 24.70 -0.94 -1.27
N VAL A 326 25.19 -0.67 -0.07
CA VAL A 326 25.39 0.70 0.45
C VAL A 326 26.33 1.47 -0.44
N GLY A 327 27.48 0.89 -0.81
CA GLY A 327 28.49 1.54 -1.66
C GLY A 327 27.99 1.91 -3.07
N ARG A 328 26.99 1.17 -3.61
CA ARG A 328 26.41 1.44 -4.95
C ARG A 328 25.13 2.32 -4.89
N ALA A 329 24.75 2.82 -3.74
CA ALA A 329 23.50 3.59 -3.58
C ALA A 329 23.50 4.95 -4.29
N GLY A 330 24.63 5.38 -4.84
CA GLY A 330 24.74 6.66 -5.57
C GLY A 330 24.91 7.88 -4.67
N VAL A 331 25.21 7.67 -3.40
CA VAL A 331 25.45 8.78 -2.45
C VAL A 331 26.80 9.42 -2.77
N PRO A 332 26.84 10.73 -3.11
CA PRO A 332 28.09 11.43 -3.43
C PRO A 332 29.03 11.46 -2.21
N GLU A 333 30.34 11.28 -2.46
CA GLU A 333 31.39 11.40 -1.43
C GLU A 333 31.12 10.57 -0.16
N LEU A 334 30.56 9.36 -0.34
CA LEU A 334 30.27 8.45 0.78
C LEU A 334 31.57 7.99 1.42
N ASP A 335 31.79 8.40 2.68
CA ASP A 335 32.95 7.93 3.47
C ASP A 335 32.63 6.59 4.11
N VAL A 336 33.11 5.50 3.49
CA VAL A 336 32.87 4.13 3.94
C VAL A 336 33.46 3.85 5.32
N SER A 337 34.47 4.63 5.78
CA SER A 337 35.08 4.48 7.09
C SER A 337 34.18 4.92 8.26
N LEU A 338 33.07 5.60 7.98
CA LEU A 338 32.06 6.02 8.96
C LEU A 338 30.89 5.04 9.07
N ILE A 339 30.82 4.04 8.17
CA ILE A 339 29.66 3.16 8.09
C ILE A 339 29.74 2.03 9.10
N ASP A 340 28.69 1.93 9.93
CA ASP A 340 28.43 0.77 10.78
C ASP A 340 27.13 0.06 10.32
N VAL A 341 27.11 -1.27 10.41
CA VAL A 341 25.93 -2.08 10.04
C VAL A 341 25.60 -3.06 11.17
N TYR A 342 24.32 -3.15 11.48
CA TYR A 342 23.78 -4.02 12.52
C TYR A 342 22.71 -4.95 11.96
N LEU A 343 22.65 -6.19 12.46
CA LEU A 343 21.49 -7.06 12.39
C LEU A 343 20.85 -7.08 13.77
N ASP A 344 19.68 -6.49 13.91
CA ASP A 344 19.06 -6.16 15.21
C ASP A 344 20.06 -5.41 16.11
N SER A 345 20.51 -6.04 17.21
CA SER A 345 21.50 -5.48 18.13
C SER A 345 22.96 -5.88 17.81
N VAL A 346 23.16 -6.81 16.87
CA VAL A 346 24.48 -7.37 16.55
C VAL A 346 25.21 -6.48 15.55
N CYS A 347 26.32 -5.86 15.95
CA CYS A 347 27.19 -5.10 15.04
C CYS A 347 27.97 -6.07 14.14
N ILE A 348 27.61 -6.16 12.85
CA ILE A 348 28.21 -7.08 11.88
C ILE A 348 29.35 -6.43 11.09
N ALA A 349 29.26 -5.11 10.86
CA ALA A 349 30.30 -4.33 10.24
C ALA A 349 30.49 -3.01 10.98
N SER A 350 31.73 -2.56 11.11
CA SER A 350 32.08 -1.28 11.74
C SER A 350 33.23 -0.63 10.98
N LYS A 351 33.14 0.68 10.83
CA LYS A 351 34.12 1.49 10.08
C LYS A 351 34.39 0.93 8.67
N GLY A 352 33.31 0.51 7.99
CA GLY A 352 33.37 -0.03 6.65
C GLY A 352 33.99 -1.43 6.50
N GLY A 353 34.30 -2.12 7.60
CA GLY A 353 34.84 -3.47 7.60
C GLY A 353 34.10 -4.41 8.55
N ARG A 354 34.53 -5.69 8.62
CA ARG A 354 33.98 -6.64 9.58
C ARG A 354 34.16 -6.13 11.01
N SER A 355 33.11 -6.14 11.83
CA SER A 355 33.19 -5.76 13.24
C SER A 355 34.11 -6.74 14.01
N PRO A 356 35.05 -6.26 14.83
CA PRO A 356 35.94 -7.11 15.59
C PRO A 356 35.20 -8.00 16.61
N SER A 357 34.04 -7.58 17.10
CA SER A 357 33.21 -8.33 18.05
C SER A 357 32.24 -9.30 17.42
N TYR A 358 32.14 -9.32 16.08
CA TYR A 358 31.18 -10.14 15.34
C TYR A 358 31.59 -11.59 15.25
N THR A 359 30.68 -12.50 15.57
CA THR A 359 30.78 -13.92 15.25
C THR A 359 29.66 -14.41 14.36
N GLU A 360 29.91 -15.45 13.55
CA GLU A 360 28.90 -16.02 12.65
C GLU A 360 27.70 -16.59 13.43
N GLU A 361 27.89 -17.11 14.62
CA GLU A 361 26.81 -17.64 15.46
C GLU A 361 25.84 -16.54 15.86
N GLN A 362 26.34 -15.33 16.18
CA GLN A 362 25.50 -14.18 16.52
C GLN A 362 24.66 -13.74 15.31
N GLY A 363 25.29 -13.62 14.15
CA GLY A 363 24.60 -13.25 12.92
C GLY A 363 23.55 -14.27 12.49
N SER A 364 23.92 -15.56 12.52
CA SER A 364 23.02 -16.67 12.16
C SER A 364 21.81 -16.77 13.11
N ALA A 365 21.98 -16.46 14.40
CA ALA A 365 20.88 -16.44 15.36
C ALA A 365 19.84 -15.35 15.02
N VAL A 366 20.27 -14.18 14.56
CA VAL A 366 19.35 -13.13 14.10
C VAL A 366 18.70 -13.54 12.78
N MET A 367 19.49 -14.00 11.82
CA MET A 367 18.99 -14.37 10.50
C MET A 367 18.02 -15.55 10.50
N ALA A 368 18.02 -16.38 11.55
CA ALA A 368 17.05 -17.46 11.73
C ALA A 368 15.63 -16.96 12.07
N GLN A 369 15.48 -15.71 12.53
CA GLN A 369 14.19 -15.14 12.89
C GLN A 369 13.37 -14.79 11.65
N GLU A 370 12.04 -14.71 11.78
CA GLU A 370 11.12 -14.28 10.72
C GLU A 370 11.12 -12.75 10.54
N GLU A 371 11.37 -11.99 11.60
CA GLU A 371 11.44 -10.53 11.60
C GLU A 371 12.88 -10.08 11.90
N ILE A 372 13.45 -9.26 11.03
CA ILE A 372 14.85 -8.85 11.09
C ILE A 372 14.96 -7.35 10.83
N THR A 373 15.79 -6.67 11.60
CA THR A 373 16.17 -5.28 11.34
C THR A 373 17.60 -5.19 10.83
N ILE A 374 17.79 -4.65 9.64
CA ILE A 374 19.08 -4.20 9.13
C ILE A 374 19.20 -2.72 9.43
N ARG A 375 20.10 -2.32 10.32
CA ARG A 375 20.33 -0.92 10.66
C ARG A 375 21.69 -0.47 10.13
N ILE A 376 21.70 0.65 9.40
CA ILE A 376 22.87 1.21 8.73
C ILE A 376 23.08 2.62 9.27
N GLU A 377 24.25 2.87 9.84
CA GLU A 377 24.66 4.19 10.30
C GLU A 377 25.63 4.80 9.28
N LEU A 378 25.27 5.95 8.71
CA LEU A 378 26.07 6.61 7.66
C LEU A 378 27.12 7.58 8.21
N GLY A 379 26.88 8.13 9.44
CA GLY A 379 27.83 9.07 10.07
C GLY A 379 27.99 10.40 9.37
N ARG A 380 27.01 10.85 8.55
CA ARG A 380 27.08 12.06 7.69
C ARG A 380 26.19 13.18 8.17
N GLY A 381 25.17 12.91 8.97
CA GLY A 381 24.18 13.90 9.43
C GLY A 381 23.22 13.34 10.47
N GLN A 382 22.00 13.89 10.49
CA GLN A 382 20.96 13.58 11.49
C GLN A 382 19.71 12.96 10.88
N CYS A 383 19.62 12.87 9.55
CA CYS A 383 18.42 12.35 8.90
C CYS A 383 18.36 10.82 9.03
N SER A 384 17.14 10.32 9.11
CA SER A 384 16.87 8.87 9.20
C SER A 384 15.65 8.51 8.38
N GLU A 385 15.65 7.31 7.79
CA GLU A 385 14.53 6.73 7.07
C GLU A 385 14.44 5.22 7.34
N THR A 386 13.23 4.70 7.16
CA THR A 386 12.97 3.27 7.33
C THR A 386 12.22 2.73 6.12
N ILE A 387 12.63 1.58 5.62
CA ILE A 387 12.00 0.84 4.52
C ILE A 387 11.70 -0.57 4.99
N TRP A 388 10.55 -1.10 4.58
CA TRP A 388 10.16 -2.48 4.85
C TRP A 388 10.19 -3.31 3.57
N THR A 389 10.75 -4.51 3.65
CA THR A 389 10.90 -5.43 2.52
C THR A 389 10.80 -6.90 2.97
N THR A 390 10.91 -7.80 2.01
CA THR A 390 10.92 -9.26 2.21
C THR A 390 12.24 -9.86 1.74
N ASP A 391 12.45 -11.13 2.02
CA ASP A 391 13.41 -11.99 1.31
C ASP A 391 12.94 -12.29 -0.13
N LEU A 392 13.73 -13.08 -0.87
CA LEU A 392 13.40 -13.60 -2.21
C LEU A 392 13.55 -15.12 -2.19
N SER A 393 12.42 -15.82 -2.18
CA SER A 393 12.32 -17.28 -2.09
C SER A 393 12.14 -17.95 -3.45
N HIS A 394 12.27 -19.26 -3.50
CA HIS A 394 11.90 -20.05 -4.68
C HIS A 394 10.40 -19.98 -5.00
N GLU A 395 9.55 -19.81 -3.98
CA GLU A 395 8.09 -19.71 -4.17
C GLU A 395 7.71 -18.40 -4.89
N TYR A 396 8.44 -17.28 -4.67
CA TYR A 396 8.25 -16.05 -5.47
C TYR A 396 8.42 -16.34 -6.97
N VAL A 397 9.48 -17.06 -7.34
CA VAL A 397 9.75 -17.40 -8.75
C VAL A 397 8.63 -18.28 -9.31
N LYS A 398 8.18 -19.28 -8.56
CA LYS A 398 7.10 -20.20 -8.98
C LYS A 398 5.78 -19.46 -9.18
N ILE A 399 5.36 -18.63 -8.21
CA ILE A 399 4.11 -17.84 -8.29
C ILE A 399 4.11 -16.97 -9.56
N ASN A 400 5.23 -16.28 -9.83
CA ASN A 400 5.33 -15.35 -10.95
C ASN A 400 5.50 -16.06 -12.31
N ALA A 401 6.12 -17.23 -12.35
CA ALA A 401 6.20 -18.06 -13.56
C ALA A 401 4.81 -18.61 -13.98
N GLU A 402 3.91 -18.85 -13.03
CA GLU A 402 2.58 -19.43 -13.23
C GLU A 402 1.44 -18.38 -13.20
N TYR A 403 1.75 -17.07 -13.10
CA TYR A 403 0.77 -16.02 -12.84
C TYR A 403 -0.41 -15.95 -13.84
N ARG A 404 -0.18 -16.29 -15.11
CA ARG A 404 -1.22 -16.30 -16.16
C ARG A 404 -2.09 -17.55 -16.18
N THR A 405 -1.68 -18.62 -15.55
CA THR A 405 -2.42 -19.88 -15.47
C THR A 405 -3.32 -19.90 -14.25
#